data_99ad422fec1a48470d8c17a194c9084f
#
_entry.id   99ad422fec1a48470d8c17a194c9084f
#
_cell.length_a   1.000
_cell.length_b   1.000
_cell.length_c   1.000
_cell.angle_alpha   90.00
_cell.angle_beta   90.00
_cell.angle_gamma   90.00
#
_symmetry.space_group_name_H-M   'P 1'
#
loop_
_entity.id
_entity.type
_entity.pdbx_description
1 polymer ?
#
loop_
_entity_poly.entity_id
_entity_poly.type
_entity_poly.pdbx_seq_one_letter_code
_entity_poly.pdbx_strand_id
1 'polypeptide(L)'
;MSDKPSRFPLSLSSVVDKKKTAAAGRDAAGRPQATTQTAAKNAAAQSSQRAALKPVQQGLAQALRPPPAAPRAPLASAQPLLSAAPVPRTAVKNVMSVTQTNASHHASPLASEAVRKAMVARVAKQGVADAKVLAALEAVPRHMFVEPGLASQAYIDASLPIGHHQTISQPYIVARMIELMRQNRHGGRLDRVLEIGTGCGYQAAVLSRVAGEVYSIERIKPLHELAKTNLRPLRVANIRLHYGDGMLGLPQVAPFDGIILAAAGLEVPQALLEQLAIGGRLVAPVGERQQVLELIERVGQRDWRRSTLEQCHFVPLKPGTV
;
A
#
# COMPACT_ATOMS: atom_id res chain seq x y z
N MET A 1 69.25 -9.33 -33.61
CA MET A 1 70.04 -9.43 -32.39
C MET A 1 69.08 -9.24 -31.25
N SER A 2 68.51 -10.28 -30.73
CA SER A 2 68.89 -10.94 -29.48
C SER A 2 68.41 -10.10 -28.29
N ASP A 3 67.63 -10.49 -27.35
CA ASP A 3 67.20 -11.81 -26.90
C ASP A 3 66.09 -11.64 -25.87
N LYS A 4 65.18 -12.55 -25.82
CA LYS A 4 64.38 -12.94 -24.65
C LYS A 4 65.33 -13.70 -23.68
N PRO A 5 64.99 -14.01 -22.43
CA PRO A 5 63.76 -14.65 -21.97
C PRO A 5 63.33 -14.33 -20.51
N SER A 6 62.05 -14.55 -20.22
CA SER A 6 61.41 -15.67 -19.52
C SER A 6 61.81 -15.93 -18.07
N ARG A 7 60.87 -15.97 -17.18
CA ARG A 7 60.41 -17.12 -16.37
C ARG A 7 59.89 -16.74 -15.02
N PHE A 8 58.70 -17.05 -14.78
CA PHE A 8 58.23 -17.66 -13.49
C PHE A 8 59.12 -18.88 -13.18
N PRO A 9 59.21 -19.42 -11.99
CA PRO A 9 58.15 -19.62 -11.03
C PRO A 9 58.57 -19.67 -9.54
N LEU A 10 57.70 -20.26 -8.70
CA LEU A 10 57.93 -20.98 -7.43
C LEU A 10 57.57 -20.15 -6.19
N SER A 11 57.02 -20.72 -5.20
CA SER A 11 56.47 -22.02 -4.86
C SER A 11 55.90 -21.91 -3.48
N LEU A 12 54.91 -22.70 -3.23
CA LEU A 12 54.45 -23.12 -1.92
C LEU A 12 55.58 -23.57 -1.00
N SER A 13 55.47 -23.29 0.25
CA SER A 13 55.60 -24.15 1.39
C SER A 13 56.43 -23.58 2.55
N SER A 14 55.95 -23.97 3.70
CA SER A 14 56.52 -24.07 5.02
C SER A 14 56.62 -22.72 5.76
N VAL A 15 56.21 -22.60 6.96
CA VAL A 15 56.58 -23.45 8.08
C VAL A 15 55.57 -23.38 9.20
N VAL A 16 55.09 -24.52 9.58
CA VAL A 16 54.63 -24.80 10.91
C VAL A 16 55.84 -24.87 11.81
N ASP A 17 55.84 -24.16 12.92
CA ASP A 17 56.47 -24.70 14.12
C ASP A 17 55.90 -24.10 15.41
N LYS A 18 55.49 -25.00 16.18
CA LYS A 18 55.27 -25.09 17.61
C LYS A 18 56.35 -24.41 18.44
N LYS A 19 55.96 -23.75 19.49
CA LYS A 19 56.53 -24.05 20.83
C LYS A 19 55.56 -23.66 21.94
N LYS A 20 55.35 -24.69 22.77
CA LYS A 20 54.74 -24.66 24.10
C LYS A 20 55.67 -23.94 25.10
N THR A 21 55.07 -23.32 26.09
CA THR A 21 55.29 -23.40 27.52
C THR A 21 54.25 -22.52 28.18
N ALA A 22 53.37 -23.06 28.93
CA ALA A 22 53.32 -23.52 30.34
C ALA A 22 53.16 -22.34 31.28
N ALA A 23 52.07 -22.23 31.85
CA ALA A 23 51.62 -22.54 33.21
C ALA A 23 50.99 -21.38 33.99
N ALA A 24 50.00 -21.76 34.75
CA ALA A 24 49.36 -21.15 35.92
C ALA A 24 48.42 -19.96 35.61
N GLY A 25 47.20 -20.06 35.84
CA GLY A 25 46.36 -20.65 36.86
C GLY A 25 45.56 -19.52 37.49
N ARG A 26 44.28 -19.58 37.39
CA ARG A 26 43.33 -19.36 38.48
C ARG A 26 41.90 -19.23 37.92
N ASP A 27 41.11 -20.08 38.51
CA ASP A 27 39.67 -20.19 38.49
C ASP A 27 38.94 -18.91 38.93
N ALA A 28 37.79 -18.82 38.50
CA ALA A 28 36.55 -18.82 39.30
C ALA A 28 35.59 -17.70 38.99
N ALA A 29 34.42 -18.18 38.71
CA ALA A 29 33.14 -17.67 39.19
C ALA A 29 32.66 -16.36 38.53
N GLY A 30 31.45 -16.31 38.08
CA GLY A 30 30.23 -16.89 38.54
C GLY A 30 29.10 -16.49 37.60
N ARG A 31 28.47 -17.48 37.04
CA ARG A 31 27.11 -17.36 36.61
C ARG A 31 26.19 -17.60 37.80
N PRO A 32 25.25 -16.73 38.16
CA PRO A 32 24.27 -17.09 39.16
C PRO A 32 23.26 -18.08 38.57
N GLN A 33 23.26 -19.29 39.10
CA GLN A 33 22.15 -20.24 38.89
C GLN A 33 20.92 -19.69 39.59
N ALA A 34 19.85 -19.54 38.86
CA ALA A 34 18.53 -19.19 39.41
C ALA A 34 18.04 -20.35 40.27
N THR A 35 17.93 -20.14 41.58
CA THR A 35 17.33 -21.08 42.52
C THR A 35 15.81 -21.03 42.41
N THR A 36 15.16 -22.17 42.70
CA THR A 36 13.72 -22.40 42.66
C THR A 36 12.87 -21.39 43.46
N GLN A 37 13.47 -20.58 44.33
CA GLN A 37 12.78 -19.50 45.05
C GLN A 37 12.51 -18.23 44.21
N THR A 38 13.25 -17.99 43.15
CA THR A 38 13.04 -16.83 42.29
C THR A 38 11.85 -17.06 41.32
N ALA A 39 11.58 -18.30 40.94
CA ALA A 39 10.44 -18.67 40.11
C ALA A 39 9.08 -18.55 40.85
N ALA A 40 9.10 -18.84 42.16
CA ALA A 40 7.85 -18.74 42.97
C ALA A 40 7.44 -17.29 43.26
N LYS A 41 8.37 -16.34 43.37
CA LYS A 41 8.06 -14.92 43.59
C LYS A 41 7.49 -14.25 42.36
N ASN A 42 7.90 -14.66 41.16
CA ASN A 42 7.34 -14.12 39.92
C ASN A 42 5.96 -14.67 39.57
N ALA A 43 5.61 -15.89 40.01
CA ALA A 43 4.28 -16.46 39.84
C ALA A 43 3.25 -15.82 40.80
N ALA A 44 3.67 -15.42 42.01
CA ALA A 44 2.78 -14.73 42.96
C ALA A 44 2.48 -13.29 42.58
N ALA A 45 3.39 -12.60 41.89
CA ALA A 45 3.18 -11.23 41.39
C ALA A 45 2.21 -11.16 40.19
N GLN A 46 2.11 -12.23 39.40
CA GLN A 46 1.19 -12.29 38.26
C GLN A 46 -0.25 -12.72 38.65
N SER A 47 -0.43 -13.39 39.80
CA SER A 47 -1.77 -13.76 40.30
C SER A 47 -2.49 -12.60 40.99
N SER A 48 -1.76 -11.65 41.59
CA SER A 48 -2.34 -10.49 42.28
C SER A 48 -2.85 -9.39 41.32
N GLN A 49 -2.42 -9.37 40.07
CA GLN A 49 -2.93 -8.44 39.06
C GLN A 49 -4.19 -8.96 38.30
N ARG A 50 -4.56 -10.23 38.48
CA ARG A 50 -5.77 -10.81 37.85
C ARG A 50 -7.04 -10.69 38.69
N ALA A 51 -6.96 -10.25 39.92
CA ALA A 51 -8.11 -10.18 40.85
C ALA A 51 -8.82 -8.81 40.94
N ALA A 52 -8.34 -7.78 40.18
CA ALA A 52 -8.87 -6.43 40.31
C ALA A 52 -9.70 -5.94 39.07
N LEU A 53 -10.13 -6.82 38.19
CA LEU A 53 -10.98 -6.47 37.05
C LEU A 53 -12.21 -7.37 36.92
N LYS A 54 -13.26 -7.08 37.70
CA LYS A 54 -14.67 -7.43 37.45
C LYS A 54 -15.57 -6.54 38.34
N PRO A 55 -16.82 -6.20 37.92
CA PRO A 55 -17.46 -6.23 36.60
C PRO A 55 -18.09 -4.86 36.24
N VAL A 56 -17.92 -4.40 35.05
CA VAL A 56 -18.79 -3.38 34.44
C VAL A 56 -19.38 -3.98 33.17
N GLN A 57 -20.29 -4.91 33.32
CA GLN A 57 -21.07 -5.49 32.21
C GLN A 57 -22.54 -5.72 32.64
N GLN A 58 -23.17 -4.69 33.20
CA GLN A 58 -24.64 -4.68 33.38
C GLN A 58 -25.16 -3.24 33.19
N GLY A 59 -25.04 -2.70 31.98
CA GLY A 59 -25.59 -1.37 31.69
C GLY A 59 -25.78 -1.03 30.20
N LEU A 60 -25.42 -1.89 29.28
CA LEU A 60 -25.49 -1.59 27.85
C LEU A 60 -26.43 -2.47 27.02
N ALA A 61 -27.30 -3.24 27.67
CA ALA A 61 -28.29 -4.08 26.96
C ALA A 61 -29.68 -3.43 26.82
N GLN A 62 -29.86 -2.16 27.21
CA GLN A 62 -31.17 -1.48 27.12
C GLN A 62 -31.28 -0.35 26.12
N ALA A 63 -30.25 -0.07 25.31
CA ALA A 63 -30.24 1.06 24.38
C ALA A 63 -30.44 0.72 22.88
N LEU A 64 -30.85 -0.52 22.54
CA LEU A 64 -31.12 -0.90 21.15
C LEU A 64 -32.52 -1.58 21.02
N ARG A 65 -33.57 -0.84 21.42
CA ARG A 65 -34.94 -1.14 20.97
C ARG A 65 -35.32 -0.10 19.91
N PRO A 66 -35.73 -0.52 18.69
CA PRO A 66 -36.30 0.41 17.72
C PRO A 66 -37.61 0.97 18.23
N PRO A 67 -37.97 2.24 17.92
CA PRO A 67 -39.24 2.83 18.34
C PRO A 67 -40.43 2.12 17.70
N PRO A 68 -41.60 2.04 18.38
CA PRO A 68 -42.80 1.41 17.87
C PRO A 68 -43.35 2.21 16.66
N ALA A 69 -43.78 1.46 15.65
CA ALA A 69 -44.39 2.00 14.44
C ALA A 69 -45.68 2.79 14.76
N ALA A 70 -45.78 3.99 14.18
CA ALA A 70 -46.99 4.82 14.23
C ALA A 70 -48.16 4.15 13.48
N PRO A 71 -49.42 4.31 13.93
CA PRO A 71 -50.58 3.69 13.31
C PRO A 71 -50.87 4.31 11.93
N ARG A 72 -51.07 3.44 10.96
CA ARG A 72 -51.52 3.81 9.61
C ARG A 72 -52.97 4.28 9.64
N ALA A 73 -53.24 5.45 9.12
CA ALA A 73 -54.59 5.94 8.84
C ALA A 73 -55.19 5.16 7.64
N PRO A 74 -56.51 4.94 7.62
CA PRO A 74 -57.19 4.16 6.58
C PRO A 74 -57.31 4.93 5.28
N LEU A 75 -57.05 4.21 4.16
CA LEU A 75 -57.29 4.65 2.79
C LEU A 75 -58.76 4.96 2.53
N ALA A 76 -59.09 6.21 2.22
CA ALA A 76 -60.37 6.58 1.70
C ALA A 76 -60.45 6.26 0.20
N SER A 77 -61.53 5.59 -0.17
CA SER A 77 -61.91 5.16 -1.51
C SER A 77 -62.13 6.34 -2.45
N ALA A 78 -61.50 6.28 -3.62
CA ALA A 78 -61.71 7.21 -4.70
C ALA A 78 -62.97 6.85 -5.47
N GLN A 79 -63.91 7.81 -5.64
CA GLN A 79 -64.98 7.76 -6.61
C GLN A 79 -64.59 8.51 -7.89
N PRO A 80 -65.10 8.11 -9.05
CA PRO A 80 -64.77 8.75 -10.34
C PRO A 80 -65.70 9.93 -10.62
N LEU A 81 -65.15 11.05 -11.06
CA LEU A 81 -65.90 12.18 -11.57
C LEU A 81 -65.62 12.43 -13.06
N LEU A 82 -66.73 12.56 -13.73
CA LEU A 82 -67.03 12.77 -15.13
C LEU A 82 -66.34 13.99 -15.78
N SER A 83 -65.97 13.77 -17.03
CA SER A 83 -66.12 14.59 -18.22
C SER A 83 -66.34 16.11 -18.08
N ALA A 84 -65.37 16.89 -18.60
CA ALA A 84 -65.65 18.25 -19.09
C ALA A 84 -64.90 18.55 -20.40
N ALA A 85 -65.60 19.23 -21.30
CA ALA A 85 -65.32 19.46 -22.68
C ALA A 85 -64.11 20.39 -23.02
N PRO A 86 -63.74 20.53 -24.34
CA PRO A 86 -62.49 21.16 -24.77
C PRO A 86 -62.60 22.68 -24.87
N VAL A 87 -61.55 23.40 -24.50
CA VAL A 87 -61.41 24.85 -24.74
C VAL A 87 -60.26 25.08 -25.73
N PRO A 88 -60.36 26.11 -26.60
CA PRO A 88 -59.54 26.17 -27.80
C PRO A 88 -58.10 26.63 -27.60
N ARG A 89 -57.22 26.09 -28.44
CA ARG A 89 -55.81 26.42 -28.57
C ARG A 89 -55.62 27.82 -29.11
N THR A 90 -55.06 28.72 -28.34
CA THR A 90 -54.32 29.87 -28.84
C THR A 90 -52.82 29.62 -28.73
N ALA A 91 -52.20 29.69 -29.89
CA ALA A 91 -50.76 29.51 -30.04
C ALA A 91 -50.03 30.71 -29.42
N VAL A 92 -49.16 30.43 -28.46
CA VAL A 92 -48.06 31.34 -28.10
C VAL A 92 -46.77 30.58 -28.34
N LYS A 93 -46.12 30.90 -29.46
CA LYS A 93 -44.74 30.57 -29.73
C LYS A 93 -43.89 31.37 -28.76
N ASN A 94 -43.30 30.70 -27.78
CA ASN A 94 -42.09 31.16 -27.15
C ASN A 94 -41.21 29.95 -26.94
N VAL A 95 -40.33 29.74 -27.91
CA VAL A 95 -39.23 28.84 -27.88
C VAL A 95 -38.19 29.48 -26.95
N MET A 96 -38.21 29.15 -25.69
CA MET A 96 -36.97 29.18 -24.87
C MET A 96 -36.39 27.79 -24.93
N SER A 97 -35.49 27.60 -25.88
CA SER A 97 -34.49 26.51 -25.81
C SER A 97 -33.72 26.67 -24.52
N VAL A 98 -34.14 25.94 -23.50
CA VAL A 98 -33.24 25.61 -22.38
C VAL A 98 -32.18 24.68 -22.98
N THR A 99 -31.14 25.28 -23.48
CA THR A 99 -29.90 24.59 -23.73
C THR A 99 -29.49 24.03 -22.38
N GLN A 100 -29.79 22.76 -22.12
CA GLN A 100 -29.08 22.00 -21.11
C GLN A 100 -27.63 21.96 -21.59
N THR A 101 -26.88 22.98 -21.17
CA THR A 101 -25.44 22.88 -21.13
C THR A 101 -25.13 21.75 -20.17
N ASN A 102 -24.89 20.55 -20.71
CA ASN A 102 -24.09 19.55 -20.08
C ASN A 102 -22.72 20.23 -19.81
N ALA A 103 -22.66 20.98 -18.71
CA ALA A 103 -21.43 21.38 -18.14
C ALA A 103 -20.76 20.08 -17.65
N SER A 104 -20.09 19.39 -18.59
CA SER A 104 -19.03 18.48 -18.26
C SER A 104 -18.11 19.31 -17.36
N HIS A 105 -18.13 19.02 -16.06
CA HIS A 105 -17.20 19.54 -15.08
C HIS A 105 -15.81 18.97 -15.37
N HIS A 106 -15.25 19.26 -16.53
CA HIS A 106 -13.83 19.20 -16.75
C HIS A 106 -13.27 20.37 -15.94
N ALA A 107 -12.84 20.08 -14.72
CA ALA A 107 -12.02 21.02 -13.96
C ALA A 107 -10.97 21.58 -14.92
N SER A 108 -10.90 22.91 -15.03
CA SER A 108 -9.92 23.58 -15.89
C SER A 108 -8.54 22.95 -15.64
N PRO A 109 -7.75 22.60 -16.66
CA PRO A 109 -6.41 22.01 -16.50
C PRO A 109 -5.53 22.77 -15.51
N LEU A 110 -5.64 24.10 -15.49
CA LEU A 110 -4.91 24.99 -14.57
C LEU A 110 -5.37 24.82 -13.11
N ALA A 111 -6.68 24.71 -12.86
CA ALA A 111 -7.18 24.45 -11.50
C ALA A 111 -6.72 23.08 -10.99
N SER A 112 -6.72 22.07 -11.85
CA SER A 112 -6.21 20.74 -11.54
C SER A 112 -4.71 20.74 -11.20
N GLU A 113 -3.89 21.53 -11.89
CA GLU A 113 -2.46 21.66 -11.62
C GLU A 113 -2.17 22.33 -10.28
N ALA A 114 -2.82 23.46 -9.98
CA ALA A 114 -2.64 24.17 -8.72
C ALA A 114 -3.03 23.29 -7.51
N VAL A 115 -4.14 22.56 -7.61
CA VAL A 115 -4.61 21.65 -6.55
C VAL A 115 -3.65 20.47 -6.38
N ARG A 116 -3.07 19.97 -7.47
CA ARG A 116 -2.08 18.91 -7.45
C ARG A 116 -0.77 19.37 -6.79
N LYS A 117 -0.28 20.55 -7.11
CA LYS A 117 0.89 21.18 -6.42
C LYS A 117 0.63 21.35 -4.93
N ALA A 118 -0.56 21.77 -4.54
CA ALA A 118 -0.94 21.88 -3.14
C ALA A 118 -0.97 20.51 -2.42
N MET A 119 -1.41 19.45 -3.09
CA MET A 119 -1.32 18.08 -2.57
C MET A 119 0.15 17.67 -2.34
N VAL A 120 1.02 17.87 -3.32
CA VAL A 120 2.46 17.55 -3.21
C VAL A 120 3.11 18.32 -2.08
N ALA A 121 2.81 19.61 -1.92
CA ALA A 121 3.31 20.42 -0.81
C ALA A 121 2.86 19.89 0.56
N ARG A 122 1.63 19.36 0.69
CA ARG A 122 1.17 18.70 1.93
C ARG A 122 1.92 17.42 2.19
N VAL A 123 2.11 16.58 1.18
CA VAL A 123 2.87 15.31 1.29
C VAL A 123 4.31 15.59 1.74
N ALA A 124 4.95 16.63 1.18
CA ALA A 124 6.29 17.04 1.60
C ALA A 124 6.32 17.51 3.07
N LYS A 125 5.31 18.27 3.54
CA LYS A 125 5.18 18.70 4.94
C LYS A 125 4.97 17.53 5.91
N GLN A 126 4.42 16.42 5.45
CA GLN A 126 4.24 15.19 6.23
C GLN A 126 5.53 14.35 6.34
N GLY A 127 6.64 14.79 5.71
CA GLY A 127 7.96 14.20 5.87
C GLY A 127 8.50 13.44 4.67
N VAL A 128 7.81 13.43 3.52
CA VAL A 128 8.35 12.88 2.27
C VAL A 128 9.33 13.89 1.67
N ALA A 129 10.60 13.51 1.55
CA ALA A 129 11.69 14.38 1.11
C ALA A 129 12.29 14.00 -0.27
N ASP A 130 12.00 12.81 -0.80
CA ASP A 130 12.52 12.37 -2.10
C ASP A 130 11.91 13.21 -3.23
N ALA A 131 12.74 14.10 -3.82
CA ALA A 131 12.32 15.00 -4.87
C ALA A 131 11.78 14.29 -6.12
N LYS A 132 12.29 13.08 -6.45
CA LYS A 132 11.80 12.30 -7.59
C LYS A 132 10.40 11.74 -7.31
N VAL A 133 10.13 11.34 -6.07
CA VAL A 133 8.80 10.87 -5.67
C VAL A 133 7.79 12.03 -5.68
N LEU A 134 8.16 13.18 -5.14
CA LEU A 134 7.30 14.38 -5.16
C LEU A 134 7.00 14.83 -6.59
N ALA A 135 8.01 14.86 -7.47
CA ALA A 135 7.83 15.18 -8.89
C ALA A 135 6.95 14.12 -9.61
N ALA A 136 7.07 12.84 -9.25
CA ALA A 136 6.22 11.77 -9.81
C ALA A 136 4.75 11.96 -9.42
N LEU A 137 4.46 12.31 -8.15
CA LEU A 137 3.10 12.62 -7.72
C LEU A 137 2.53 13.86 -8.45
N GLU A 138 3.37 14.88 -8.67
CA GLU A 138 2.96 16.07 -9.39
C GLU A 138 2.67 15.78 -10.87
N ALA A 139 3.44 14.88 -11.49
CA ALA A 139 3.27 14.52 -12.91
C ALA A 139 2.03 13.67 -13.18
N VAL A 140 1.56 12.87 -12.20
CA VAL A 140 0.43 11.94 -12.40
C VAL A 140 -0.90 12.57 -11.99
N PRO A 141 -1.86 12.75 -12.92
CA PRO A 141 -3.15 13.38 -12.65
C PRO A 141 -4.10 12.42 -11.91
N ARG A 142 -4.05 12.42 -10.56
CA ARG A 142 -4.78 11.48 -9.71
C ARG A 142 -6.30 11.46 -9.96
N HIS A 143 -6.90 12.59 -10.35
CA HIS A 143 -8.33 12.66 -10.66
C HIS A 143 -8.77 11.77 -11.83
N MET A 144 -7.84 11.33 -12.69
CA MET A 144 -8.14 10.38 -13.77
C MET A 144 -8.31 8.94 -13.30
N PHE A 145 -8.01 8.67 -12.02
CA PHE A 145 -8.01 7.33 -11.43
C PHE A 145 -9.16 7.11 -10.43
N VAL A 146 -10.03 8.09 -10.29
CA VAL A 146 -11.24 8.01 -9.46
C VAL A 146 -12.46 8.23 -10.33
N GLU A 147 -13.63 7.83 -9.84
CA GLU A 147 -14.88 8.09 -10.52
C GLU A 147 -15.11 9.61 -10.72
N PRO A 148 -15.76 10.05 -11.81
CA PRO A 148 -15.97 11.47 -12.09
C PRO A 148 -16.61 12.24 -10.93
N GLY A 149 -17.53 11.63 -10.20
CA GLY A 149 -18.18 12.22 -9.03
C GLY A 149 -17.22 12.48 -7.85
N LEU A 150 -16.07 11.82 -7.82
CA LEU A 150 -15.04 11.97 -6.78
C LEU A 150 -13.84 12.81 -7.24
N ALA A 151 -13.84 13.31 -8.49
CA ALA A 151 -12.70 14.02 -9.06
C ALA A 151 -12.29 15.26 -8.25
N SER A 152 -13.24 15.98 -7.64
CA SER A 152 -12.98 17.13 -6.77
C SER A 152 -12.26 16.74 -5.46
N GLN A 153 -12.38 15.49 -5.01
CA GLN A 153 -11.77 14.96 -3.80
C GLN A 153 -10.43 14.27 -4.09
N ALA A 154 -10.06 14.07 -5.35
CA ALA A 154 -8.89 13.27 -5.74
C ALA A 154 -7.57 13.75 -5.13
N TYR A 155 -7.48 15.03 -4.80
CA TYR A 155 -6.24 15.65 -4.30
C TYR A 155 -6.23 15.92 -2.79
N ILE A 156 -7.26 15.50 -2.03
CA ILE A 156 -7.19 15.47 -0.57
C ILE A 156 -6.33 14.28 -0.13
N ASP A 157 -5.77 14.31 1.08
CA ASP A 157 -4.98 13.20 1.61
C ASP A 157 -5.88 12.16 2.27
N ALA A 158 -6.65 11.47 1.45
CA ALA A 158 -7.59 10.44 1.85
C ALA A 158 -7.64 9.30 0.84
N SER A 159 -8.01 8.10 1.32
CA SER A 159 -8.40 6.98 0.47
C SER A 159 -9.80 7.20 -0.07
N LEU A 160 -10.02 6.88 -1.35
CA LEU A 160 -11.31 7.01 -2.02
C LEU A 160 -11.74 5.67 -2.62
N PRO A 161 -13.04 5.35 -2.69
CA PRO A 161 -13.52 4.10 -3.27
C PRO A 161 -13.24 4.05 -4.78
N ILE A 162 -12.89 2.85 -5.27
CA ILE A 162 -12.70 2.53 -6.71
C ILE A 162 -13.56 1.35 -7.16
N GLY A 163 -14.58 1.01 -6.39
CA GLY A 163 -15.42 -0.17 -6.62
C GLY A 163 -14.86 -1.44 -5.98
N HIS A 164 -15.65 -2.51 -6.04
CA HIS A 164 -15.26 -3.85 -5.55
C HIS A 164 -14.74 -3.89 -4.10
N HIS A 165 -15.23 -3.00 -3.23
CA HIS A 165 -14.75 -2.80 -1.85
C HIS A 165 -13.24 -2.49 -1.77
N GLN A 166 -12.69 -1.88 -2.81
CA GLN A 166 -11.31 -1.44 -2.88
C GLN A 166 -11.22 0.08 -2.92
N THR A 167 -10.03 0.59 -2.58
CA THR A 167 -9.78 2.03 -2.53
C THR A 167 -8.48 2.39 -3.24
N ILE A 168 -8.42 3.59 -3.81
CA ILE A 168 -7.15 4.24 -4.13
C ILE A 168 -6.54 4.76 -2.83
N SER A 169 -5.29 4.39 -2.55
CA SER A 169 -4.58 4.80 -1.33
C SER A 169 -4.37 6.31 -1.27
N GLN A 170 -4.32 6.88 -0.07
CA GLN A 170 -4.07 8.32 0.12
C GLN A 170 -2.71 8.74 -0.47
N PRO A 171 -2.56 9.99 -0.96
CA PRO A 171 -1.33 10.47 -1.59
C PRO A 171 -0.09 10.32 -0.72
N TYR A 172 -0.18 10.66 0.57
CA TYR A 172 0.95 10.54 1.49
C TYR A 172 1.49 9.12 1.57
N ILE A 173 0.62 8.13 1.81
CA ILE A 173 1.08 6.76 2.00
C ILE A 173 1.71 6.17 0.72
N VAL A 174 1.17 6.50 -0.47
CA VAL A 174 1.77 6.13 -1.75
C VAL A 174 3.18 6.71 -1.88
N ALA A 175 3.34 8.00 -1.60
CA ALA A 175 4.64 8.66 -1.64
C ALA A 175 5.63 8.08 -0.64
N ARG A 176 5.18 7.87 0.60
CA ARG A 176 5.99 7.34 1.69
C ARG A 176 6.52 5.94 1.40
N MET A 177 5.65 5.05 0.91
CA MET A 177 6.06 3.69 0.55
C MET A 177 7.07 3.69 -0.60
N ILE A 178 6.89 4.53 -1.62
CA ILE A 178 7.82 4.63 -2.74
C ILE A 178 9.16 5.24 -2.28
N GLU A 179 9.14 6.27 -1.43
CA GLU A 179 10.36 6.85 -0.84
C GLU A 179 11.16 5.82 -0.06
N LEU A 180 10.51 5.07 0.84
CA LEU A 180 11.14 4.01 1.64
C LEU A 180 11.79 2.93 0.75
N MET A 181 11.11 2.53 -0.31
CA MET A 181 11.63 1.57 -1.28
C MET A 181 12.83 2.13 -2.03
N ARG A 182 12.83 3.42 -2.37
CA ARG A 182 13.94 4.09 -3.05
C ARG A 182 15.17 4.34 -2.18
N GLN A 183 15.03 4.37 -0.86
CA GLN A 183 16.16 4.47 0.07
C GLN A 183 16.96 3.16 0.16
N ASN A 184 17.08 2.43 -0.94
CA ASN A 184 17.81 1.18 -1.07
C ASN A 184 19.33 1.39 -1.13
N ARG A 185 20.11 0.30 -1.11
CA ARG A 185 21.57 0.34 -1.18
C ARG A 185 22.12 0.75 -2.56
N HIS A 186 21.24 0.87 -3.55
CA HIS A 186 21.61 1.21 -4.94
C HIS A 186 21.39 2.70 -5.23
N GLY A 187 21.42 3.58 -4.22
CA GLY A 187 21.27 5.02 -4.39
C GLY A 187 19.90 5.46 -4.93
N GLY A 188 18.85 4.68 -4.63
CA GLY A 188 17.50 4.95 -5.08
C GLY A 188 17.20 4.52 -6.51
N ARG A 189 18.11 3.75 -7.16
CA ARG A 189 17.85 3.15 -8.46
C ARG A 189 16.89 1.98 -8.32
N LEU A 190 15.90 1.93 -9.20
CA LEU A 190 14.89 0.89 -9.31
C LEU A 190 14.77 0.50 -10.79
N ASP A 191 15.45 -0.56 -11.20
CA ASP A 191 15.36 -1.04 -12.59
C ASP A 191 14.06 -1.81 -12.79
N ARG A 192 13.69 -2.70 -11.84
CA ARG A 192 12.44 -3.45 -11.85
C ARG A 192 11.72 -3.36 -10.50
N VAL A 193 10.45 -3.00 -10.55
CA VAL A 193 9.57 -2.92 -9.38
C VAL A 193 8.37 -3.82 -9.57
N LEU A 194 7.98 -4.52 -8.48
CA LEU A 194 6.75 -5.28 -8.42
C LEU A 194 5.75 -4.58 -7.50
N GLU A 195 4.55 -4.33 -7.99
CA GLU A 195 3.41 -3.86 -7.23
C GLU A 195 2.38 -4.97 -7.08
N ILE A 196 1.89 -5.18 -5.84
CA ILE A 196 0.81 -6.10 -5.54
C ILE A 196 -0.44 -5.30 -5.17
N GLY A 197 -1.50 -5.42 -5.98
CA GLY A 197 -2.73 -4.65 -5.86
C GLY A 197 -2.72 -3.42 -6.76
N THR A 198 -2.86 -3.61 -8.08
CA THR A 198 -2.92 -2.52 -9.07
C THR A 198 -4.07 -1.55 -8.80
N GLY A 199 -5.23 -2.08 -8.38
CA GLY A 199 -6.44 -1.28 -8.18
C GLY A 199 -6.84 -0.52 -9.43
N CYS A 200 -6.94 0.81 -9.31
CA CYS A 200 -7.22 1.70 -10.45
C CYS A 200 -6.00 2.04 -11.32
N GLY A 201 -4.77 1.63 -10.93
CA GLY A 201 -3.53 1.88 -11.66
C GLY A 201 -2.78 3.16 -11.27
N TYR A 202 -3.23 3.92 -10.27
CA TYR A 202 -2.60 5.18 -9.87
C TYR A 202 -1.17 4.99 -9.36
N GLN A 203 -0.97 4.07 -8.41
CA GLN A 203 0.35 3.82 -7.84
C GLN A 203 1.32 3.27 -8.90
N ALA A 204 0.87 2.39 -9.80
CA ALA A 204 1.65 1.94 -10.95
C ALA A 204 2.09 3.13 -11.84
N ALA A 205 1.20 4.10 -12.09
CA ALA A 205 1.54 5.31 -12.84
C ALA A 205 2.60 6.18 -12.12
N VAL A 206 2.52 6.33 -10.80
CA VAL A 206 3.55 7.04 -10.02
C VAL A 206 4.87 6.28 -10.04
N LEU A 207 4.85 4.96 -9.82
CA LEU A 207 6.02 4.09 -9.87
C LEU A 207 6.74 4.18 -11.23
N SER A 208 6.00 4.26 -12.32
CA SER A 208 6.57 4.34 -13.67
C SER A 208 7.44 5.58 -13.90
N ARG A 209 7.29 6.61 -13.06
CA ARG A 209 8.09 7.84 -13.12
C ARG A 209 9.42 7.74 -12.38
N VAL A 210 9.60 6.72 -11.55
CA VAL A 210 10.78 6.53 -10.69
C VAL A 210 11.47 5.19 -10.87
N ALA A 211 10.88 4.28 -11.64
CA ALA A 211 11.42 2.94 -11.94
C ALA A 211 11.65 2.74 -13.45
N GLY A 212 12.57 1.85 -13.80
CA GLY A 212 12.81 1.45 -15.18
C GLY A 212 11.64 0.65 -15.76
N GLU A 213 11.20 -0.39 -15.05
CA GLU A 213 10.01 -1.18 -15.38
C GLU A 213 9.17 -1.43 -14.14
N VAL A 214 7.84 -1.37 -14.29
CA VAL A 214 6.86 -1.63 -13.26
C VAL A 214 6.02 -2.83 -13.68
N TYR A 215 6.05 -3.87 -12.87
CA TYR A 215 5.17 -5.03 -12.96
C TYR A 215 4.11 -4.89 -11.90
N SER A 216 2.84 -4.96 -12.26
CA SER A 216 1.74 -4.76 -11.32
C SER A 216 0.71 -5.87 -11.44
N ILE A 217 0.37 -6.51 -10.32
CA ILE A 217 -0.54 -7.65 -10.26
C ILE A 217 -1.87 -7.22 -9.63
N GLU A 218 -2.97 -7.54 -10.32
CA GLU A 218 -4.33 -7.37 -9.81
C GLU A 218 -5.08 -8.69 -9.85
N ARG A 219 -5.72 -9.05 -8.72
CA ARG A 219 -6.52 -10.27 -8.60
C ARG A 219 -7.98 -10.13 -9.01
N ILE A 220 -8.49 -8.90 -9.00
CA ILE A 220 -9.89 -8.56 -9.32
C ILE A 220 -9.96 -8.15 -10.78
N LYS A 221 -10.52 -9.04 -11.63
CA LYS A 221 -10.51 -8.83 -13.08
C LYS A 221 -11.12 -7.48 -13.52
N PRO A 222 -12.27 -7.01 -13.00
CA PRO A 222 -12.79 -5.69 -13.33
C PRO A 222 -11.83 -4.54 -13.00
N LEU A 223 -11.08 -4.61 -11.88
CA LEU A 223 -10.08 -3.59 -11.54
C LEU A 223 -8.85 -3.65 -12.46
N HIS A 224 -8.43 -4.84 -12.84
CA HIS A 224 -7.37 -5.00 -13.84
C HIS A 224 -7.73 -4.32 -15.16
N GLU A 225 -8.97 -4.47 -15.64
CA GLU A 225 -9.46 -3.80 -16.86
C GLU A 225 -9.64 -2.29 -16.65
N LEU A 226 -10.07 -1.85 -15.45
CA LEU A 226 -10.13 -0.44 -15.07
C LEU A 226 -8.74 0.20 -15.13
N ALA A 227 -7.72 -0.45 -14.56
CA ALA A 227 -6.34 0.03 -14.60
C ALA A 227 -5.83 0.20 -16.03
N LYS A 228 -6.08 -0.75 -16.92
CA LYS A 228 -5.75 -0.64 -18.35
C LYS A 228 -6.40 0.60 -18.99
N THR A 229 -7.66 0.81 -18.68
CA THR A 229 -8.43 1.95 -19.21
C THR A 229 -7.87 3.27 -18.72
N ASN A 230 -7.58 3.39 -17.42
CA ASN A 230 -7.05 4.60 -16.80
C ASN A 230 -5.62 4.92 -17.24
N LEU A 231 -4.78 3.91 -17.45
CA LEU A 231 -3.39 4.08 -17.84
C LEU A 231 -3.22 4.38 -19.34
N ARG A 232 -4.16 3.94 -20.17
CA ARG A 232 -4.09 4.11 -21.63
C ARG A 232 -3.87 5.55 -22.10
N PRO A 233 -4.56 6.60 -21.56
CA PRO A 233 -4.35 7.98 -21.96
C PRO A 233 -2.95 8.51 -21.63
N LEU A 234 -2.31 7.98 -20.58
CA LEU A 234 -0.99 8.41 -20.14
C LEU A 234 0.15 7.91 -21.04
N ARG A 235 -0.12 6.92 -21.91
CA ARG A 235 0.83 6.32 -22.86
C ARG A 235 2.14 5.89 -22.19
N VAL A 236 2.07 5.33 -21.00
CA VAL A 236 3.25 4.89 -20.23
C VAL A 236 3.72 3.55 -20.76
N ALA A 237 4.95 3.51 -21.28
CA ALA A 237 5.49 2.32 -21.97
C ALA A 237 6.09 1.26 -21.03
N ASN A 238 6.44 1.64 -19.79
CA ASN A 238 7.18 0.80 -18.84
C ASN A 238 6.32 0.16 -17.74
N ILE A 239 4.99 0.09 -17.92
CA ILE A 239 4.10 -0.65 -17.02
C ILE A 239 3.66 -1.96 -17.67
N ARG A 240 3.74 -3.06 -16.92
CA ARG A 240 3.29 -4.41 -17.29
C ARG A 240 2.23 -4.86 -16.31
N LEU A 241 0.97 -4.84 -16.73
CA LEU A 241 -0.16 -5.28 -15.91
C LEU A 241 -0.39 -6.78 -16.04
N HIS A 242 -0.53 -7.45 -14.91
CA HIS A 242 -0.79 -8.88 -14.80
C HIS A 242 -2.08 -9.13 -14.04
N TYR A 243 -2.97 -9.93 -14.61
CA TYR A 243 -4.11 -10.48 -13.88
C TYR A 243 -3.66 -11.78 -13.20
N GLY A 244 -3.68 -11.83 -11.87
CA GLY A 244 -3.14 -12.97 -11.14
C GLY A 244 -3.20 -12.84 -9.63
N ASP A 245 -2.73 -13.87 -8.95
CA ASP A 245 -2.56 -13.88 -7.50
C ASP A 245 -1.27 -13.15 -7.10
N GLY A 246 -1.42 -12.00 -6.46
CA GLY A 246 -0.29 -11.19 -6.02
C GLY A 246 0.58 -11.84 -4.94
N MET A 247 0.03 -12.80 -4.17
CA MET A 247 0.83 -13.50 -3.15
C MET A 247 1.93 -14.37 -3.73
N LEU A 248 1.79 -14.80 -4.98
CA LEU A 248 2.78 -15.60 -5.70
C LEU A 248 3.88 -14.74 -6.35
N GLY A 249 3.63 -13.44 -6.54
CA GLY A 249 4.54 -12.56 -7.28
C GLY A 249 4.68 -12.92 -8.75
N LEU A 250 5.86 -12.64 -9.31
CA LEU A 250 6.24 -12.94 -10.70
C LEU A 250 7.66 -13.53 -10.74
N PRO A 251 7.85 -14.80 -10.34
CA PRO A 251 9.18 -15.42 -10.26
C PRO A 251 9.91 -15.45 -11.60
N GLN A 252 9.17 -15.49 -12.71
CA GLN A 252 9.76 -15.49 -14.07
C GLN A 252 10.42 -14.16 -14.45
N VAL A 253 10.14 -13.07 -13.70
CA VAL A 253 10.70 -11.72 -13.96
C VAL A 253 11.69 -11.32 -12.88
N ALA A 254 11.62 -11.97 -11.70
CA ALA A 254 12.51 -11.72 -10.57
C ALA A 254 14.00 -11.77 -10.97
N PRO A 255 14.91 -11.10 -10.24
CA PRO A 255 14.64 -10.35 -9.00
C PRO A 255 14.16 -8.92 -9.23
N PHE A 256 13.50 -8.33 -8.21
CA PHE A 256 13.02 -6.97 -8.19
C PHE A 256 13.85 -6.10 -7.24
N ASP A 257 14.18 -4.88 -7.65
CA ASP A 257 14.87 -3.90 -6.80
C ASP A 257 13.96 -3.33 -5.71
N GLY A 258 12.67 -3.35 -5.98
CA GLY A 258 11.63 -2.94 -5.05
C GLY A 258 10.36 -3.74 -5.22
N ILE A 259 9.71 -4.05 -4.09
CA ILE A 259 8.37 -4.65 -4.05
C ILE A 259 7.48 -3.81 -3.14
N ILE A 260 6.27 -3.51 -3.59
CA ILE A 260 5.31 -2.72 -2.83
C ILE A 260 3.95 -3.43 -2.78
N LEU A 261 3.38 -3.57 -1.59
CA LEU A 261 2.07 -4.18 -1.41
C LEU A 261 1.03 -3.09 -1.10
N ALA A 262 0.01 -2.99 -1.92
CA ALA A 262 -1.13 -2.09 -1.70
C ALA A 262 -2.32 -2.79 -1.01
N ALA A 263 -2.06 -3.90 -0.31
CA ALA A 263 -3.03 -4.65 0.47
C ALA A 263 -2.33 -5.26 1.70
N ALA A 264 -3.02 -5.31 2.85
CA ALA A 264 -2.47 -5.77 4.12
C ALA A 264 -2.63 -7.29 4.28
N GLY A 265 -1.53 -7.99 4.52
CA GLY A 265 -1.50 -9.38 4.96
C GLY A 265 -1.28 -9.50 6.46
N LEU A 266 -1.54 -10.68 7.03
CA LEU A 266 -1.10 -10.98 8.40
C LEU A 266 0.43 -10.99 8.48
N GLU A 267 1.07 -11.39 7.40
CA GLU A 267 2.50 -11.39 7.17
C GLU A 267 2.81 -11.18 5.68
N VAL A 268 4.05 -10.84 5.37
CA VAL A 268 4.50 -10.73 3.97
C VAL A 268 4.75 -12.14 3.42
N PRO A 269 4.14 -12.52 2.27
CA PRO A 269 4.34 -13.82 1.65
C PRO A 269 5.82 -14.12 1.37
N GLN A 270 6.29 -15.30 1.76
CA GLN A 270 7.68 -15.73 1.58
C GLN A 270 8.11 -15.68 0.10
N ALA A 271 7.21 -16.04 -0.81
CA ALA A 271 7.46 -15.99 -2.24
C ALA A 271 7.87 -14.59 -2.74
N LEU A 272 7.35 -13.51 -2.13
CA LEU A 272 7.72 -12.14 -2.47
C LEU A 272 9.10 -11.78 -1.91
N LEU A 273 9.44 -12.24 -0.71
CA LEU A 273 10.75 -12.02 -0.10
C LEU A 273 11.86 -12.65 -0.95
N GLU A 274 11.63 -13.83 -1.47
CA GLU A 274 12.60 -14.55 -2.32
C GLU A 274 12.81 -13.88 -3.68
N GLN A 275 11.81 -13.15 -4.18
CA GLN A 275 11.88 -12.39 -5.43
C GLN A 275 12.54 -11.01 -5.30
N LEU A 276 12.86 -10.57 -4.07
CA LEU A 276 13.54 -9.29 -3.85
C LEU A 276 15.04 -9.42 -4.19
N ALA A 277 15.62 -8.46 -4.86
CA ALA A 277 17.06 -8.40 -5.13
C ALA A 277 17.84 -8.16 -3.82
N ILE A 278 19.10 -8.63 -3.75
CA ILE A 278 19.97 -8.30 -2.61
C ILE A 278 20.21 -6.77 -2.60
N GLY A 279 19.97 -6.14 -1.46
CA GLY A 279 19.98 -4.68 -1.31
C GLY A 279 18.69 -3.99 -1.72
N GLY A 280 17.74 -4.74 -2.32
CA GLY A 280 16.40 -4.28 -2.63
C GLY A 280 15.51 -4.18 -1.39
N ARG A 281 14.39 -3.46 -1.50
CA ARG A 281 13.46 -3.19 -0.41
C ARG A 281 12.04 -3.54 -0.76
N LEU A 282 11.36 -4.18 0.19
CA LEU A 282 9.93 -4.45 0.14
C LEU A 282 9.24 -3.59 1.20
N VAL A 283 8.14 -2.94 0.82
CA VAL A 283 7.31 -2.14 1.71
C VAL A 283 5.89 -2.69 1.67
N ALA A 284 5.36 -3.06 2.83
CA ALA A 284 4.07 -3.70 2.95
C ALA A 284 3.31 -3.27 4.21
N PRO A 285 1.99 -3.11 4.14
CA PRO A 285 1.14 -3.07 5.33
C PRO A 285 0.98 -4.48 5.90
N VAL A 286 1.16 -4.63 7.21
CA VAL A 286 1.06 -5.90 7.92
C VAL A 286 0.15 -5.75 9.13
N GLY A 287 -0.75 -6.69 9.32
CA GLY A 287 -1.73 -6.73 10.41
C GLY A 287 -3.16 -6.90 9.91
N GLU A 288 -4.08 -7.12 10.84
CA GLU A 288 -5.52 -7.30 10.55
C GLU A 288 -6.30 -6.01 10.88
N ARG A 289 -6.61 -5.79 12.17
CA ARG A 289 -7.33 -4.59 12.65
C ARG A 289 -6.39 -3.43 12.94
N GLN A 290 -5.22 -3.74 13.46
CA GLN A 290 -4.12 -2.80 13.64
C GLN A 290 -3.05 -3.15 12.64
N GLN A 291 -2.83 -2.26 11.69
CA GLN A 291 -1.86 -2.46 10.63
C GLN A 291 -0.71 -1.48 10.79
N VAL A 292 0.47 -1.97 10.55
CA VAL A 292 1.70 -1.18 10.53
C VAL A 292 2.38 -1.34 9.18
N LEU A 293 3.04 -0.29 8.73
CA LEU A 293 3.88 -0.36 7.56
C LEU A 293 5.18 -1.05 7.94
N GLU A 294 5.52 -2.15 7.26
CA GLU A 294 6.80 -2.83 7.39
C GLU A 294 7.72 -2.50 6.20
N LEU A 295 8.98 -2.26 6.53
CA LEU A 295 10.07 -2.19 5.57
C LEU A 295 10.94 -3.43 5.73
N ILE A 296 11.13 -4.17 4.63
CA ILE A 296 11.98 -5.35 4.60
C ILE A 296 13.08 -5.14 3.57
N GLU A 297 14.34 -5.19 4.00
CA GLU A 297 15.51 -5.10 3.14
C GLU A 297 16.16 -6.48 3.02
N ARG A 298 16.41 -6.95 1.80
CA ARG A 298 17.19 -8.18 1.60
C ARG A 298 18.68 -7.87 1.73
N VAL A 299 19.29 -8.35 2.79
CA VAL A 299 20.70 -8.05 3.13
C VAL A 299 21.67 -9.15 2.69
N GLY A 300 21.17 -10.35 2.40
CA GLY A 300 21.93 -11.52 1.96
C GLY A 300 21.10 -12.47 1.12
N GLN A 301 21.63 -13.63 0.78
CA GLN A 301 20.92 -14.63 -0.04
C GLN A 301 19.64 -15.15 0.64
N ARG A 302 19.70 -15.36 1.95
CA ARG A 302 18.57 -15.83 2.78
C ARG A 302 18.37 -14.98 4.02
N ASP A 303 18.80 -13.71 4.00
CA ASP A 303 18.76 -12.81 5.13
C ASP A 303 17.97 -11.56 4.79
N TRP A 304 17.00 -11.24 5.63
CA TRP A 304 16.15 -10.06 5.52
C TRP A 304 16.16 -9.28 6.83
N ARG A 305 16.35 -7.97 6.74
CA ARG A 305 16.20 -7.05 7.86
C ARG A 305 14.80 -6.47 7.81
N ARG A 306 14.06 -6.57 8.91
CA ARG A 306 12.70 -6.02 9.05
C ARG A 306 12.71 -4.80 9.96
N SER A 307 11.90 -3.81 9.65
CA SER A 307 11.68 -2.60 10.45
C SER A 307 10.20 -2.25 10.41
N THR A 308 9.59 -2.14 11.59
CA THR A 308 8.22 -1.68 11.74
C THR A 308 8.22 -0.16 11.78
N LEU A 309 7.35 0.46 11.01
CA LEU A 309 7.24 1.91 10.85
C LEU A 309 5.91 2.43 11.41
N GLU A 310 5.28 3.35 10.72
CA GLU A 310 4.04 4.01 11.10
C GLU A 310 2.80 3.11 10.96
N GLN A 311 1.74 3.47 11.66
CA GLN A 311 0.42 2.85 11.48
C GLN A 311 -0.16 3.22 10.12
N CYS A 312 -0.87 2.27 9.51
CA CYS A 312 -1.51 2.44 8.22
C CYS A 312 -2.84 1.69 8.17
N HIS A 313 -3.59 1.89 7.09
CA HIS A 313 -4.83 1.17 6.88
C HIS A 313 -5.03 0.84 5.41
N PHE A 314 -5.05 -0.45 5.10
CA PHE A 314 -5.22 -0.99 3.76
C PHE A 314 -6.30 -2.06 3.73
N VAL A 315 -6.81 -2.33 2.53
CA VAL A 315 -7.68 -3.45 2.26
C VAL A 315 -6.93 -4.78 2.47
N PRO A 316 -7.63 -5.88 2.80
CA PRO A 316 -6.98 -7.17 3.04
C PRO A 316 -6.33 -7.76 1.79
N LEU A 317 -5.11 -8.26 1.92
CA LEU A 317 -4.45 -9.12 0.94
C LEU A 317 -5.14 -10.49 0.93
N LYS A 318 -5.57 -10.95 -0.24
CA LYS A 318 -6.29 -12.22 -0.39
C LYS A 318 -5.64 -13.07 -1.48
N PRO A 319 -5.60 -14.39 -1.33
CA PRO A 319 -5.10 -15.30 -2.36
C PRO A 319 -6.08 -15.46 -3.52
N GLY A 320 -5.57 -15.99 -4.61
CA GLY A 320 -6.33 -16.35 -5.80
C GLY A 320 -6.85 -15.13 -6.59
N THR A 321 -7.61 -15.42 -7.66
CA THR A 321 -8.20 -14.42 -8.56
C THR A 321 -9.73 -14.43 -8.50
N VAL A 322 -10.38 -13.32 -8.79
CA VAL A 322 -11.85 -13.17 -8.88
C VAL A 322 -12.25 -12.28 -10.04
#